data_01c0c7a286c1faa452765ecf7985b599
#
_entry.id   01c0c7a286c1faa452765ecf7985b599
#
_cell.length_a   1.000
_cell.length_b   1.000
_cell.length_c   1.000
_cell.angle_alpha   90.00
_cell.angle_beta   90.00
_cell.angle_gamma   90.00
#
_symmetry.space_group_name_H-M   'P 1'
#
loop_
_entity.id
_entity.type
_entity.pdbx_description
1 polymer ?
#
loop_
_entity_poly.entity_id
_entity_poly.type
_entity_poly.pdbx_seq_one_letter_code
_entity_poly.pdbx_strand_id
1 'polypeptide(L)'
;MRRYPLVVLFGLVSVIALLLVGRWLNATKRGGQELAEPFRIAGNLYYVGASDASAFLITGPEGHIVLDGGYPTTASMIMASIAKLGFNVKDVKVLLNSEPHPDHAGGLGVIQQASGAELWASEASAVTLASGGDDPDGFLPLRALVWLGVLGYPKMRVDHRFQDGDTIRLGPLALTAHITGGHTRGCTSWSFQVHDGDRVLNVVSACDLGRLATGQYPEQKADLKRSFRVLRGLPVDIWVTCHARWWGRYRKFVASATAKDPVEPFIDPDGYQAYIDSAEAELRSGRLH
;
A
#
# COMPACT_ATOMS: atom_id res chain seq x y z
N MET A 1 17.43 48.85 22.57
CA MET A 1 17.76 47.50 23.09
C MET A 1 17.50 46.49 21.99
N ARG A 2 18.47 45.64 21.69
CA ARG A 2 18.63 44.88 20.44
C ARG A 2 17.60 43.77 20.26
N ARG A 3 16.80 43.82 19.20
CA ARG A 3 15.85 42.76 18.76
C ARG A 3 16.51 41.65 17.88
N TYR A 4 17.84 41.62 17.78
CA TYR A 4 18.61 40.70 16.95
C TYR A 4 18.60 39.22 17.38
N PRO A 5 18.55 38.85 18.70
CA PRO A 5 18.61 37.43 19.07
C PRO A 5 17.41 36.61 18.64
N LEU A 6 16.22 37.21 18.58
CA LEU A 6 15.01 36.49 18.14
C LEU A 6 15.02 36.17 16.62
N VAL A 7 15.50 37.11 15.81
CA VAL A 7 15.61 36.92 14.35
C VAL A 7 16.65 35.85 14.01
N VAL A 8 17.79 35.85 14.74
CA VAL A 8 18.84 34.82 14.57
C VAL A 8 18.33 33.46 15.02
N LEU A 9 17.59 33.38 16.13
CA LEU A 9 17.01 32.12 16.63
C LEU A 9 15.98 31.57 15.65
N PHE A 10 15.08 32.41 15.11
CA PHE A 10 14.10 32.01 14.07
C PHE A 10 14.80 31.53 12.80
N GLY A 11 15.85 32.22 12.35
CA GLY A 11 16.65 31.79 11.19
C GLY A 11 17.30 30.43 11.40
N LEU A 12 17.87 30.18 12.59
CA LEU A 12 18.52 28.90 12.94
C LEU A 12 17.51 27.74 13.00
N VAL A 13 16.36 27.97 13.61
CA VAL A 13 15.28 26.97 13.70
C VAL A 13 14.76 26.65 12.31
N SER A 14 14.58 27.64 11.44
CA SER A 14 14.13 27.43 10.06
C SER A 14 15.14 26.64 9.22
N VAL A 15 16.44 26.92 9.36
CA VAL A 15 17.50 26.16 8.69
C VAL A 15 17.58 24.73 9.19
N ILE A 16 17.48 24.51 10.51
CA ILE A 16 17.46 23.15 11.08
C ILE A 16 16.23 22.39 10.59
N ALA A 17 15.05 23.00 10.58
CA ALA A 17 13.83 22.40 10.06
C ALA A 17 13.97 22.03 8.58
N LEU A 18 14.52 22.90 7.73
CA LEU A 18 14.80 22.63 6.33
C LEU A 18 15.82 21.50 6.12
N LEU A 19 16.86 21.44 6.95
CA LEU A 19 17.84 20.36 6.91
C LEU A 19 17.24 19.02 7.35
N LEU A 20 16.39 19.02 8.38
CA LEU A 20 15.67 17.81 8.85
C LEU A 20 14.67 17.32 7.80
N VAL A 21 13.91 18.24 7.18
CA VAL A 21 13.01 17.91 6.07
C VAL A 21 13.80 17.40 4.88
N GLY A 22 14.91 18.05 4.51
CA GLY A 22 15.80 17.60 3.42
C GLY A 22 16.40 16.21 3.68
N ARG A 23 16.81 15.93 4.93
CA ARG A 23 17.29 14.59 5.33
C ARG A 23 16.18 13.55 5.32
N TRP A 24 14.97 13.91 5.78
CA TRP A 24 13.80 13.03 5.75
C TRP A 24 13.38 12.72 4.31
N LEU A 25 13.27 13.74 3.44
CA LEU A 25 12.99 13.57 2.01
C LEU A 25 14.05 12.71 1.31
N ASN A 26 15.33 12.85 1.69
CA ASN A 26 16.41 12.05 1.11
C ASN A 26 16.41 10.60 1.65
N ALA A 27 16.02 10.40 2.90
CA ALA A 27 15.84 9.07 3.49
C ALA A 27 14.62 8.35 2.88
N THR A 28 13.50 9.06 2.70
CA THR A 28 12.30 8.51 2.05
C THR A 28 12.52 8.21 0.56
N LYS A 29 13.41 8.93 -0.12
CA LYS A 29 13.80 8.64 -1.50
C LYS A 29 14.67 7.38 -1.66
N ARG A 30 15.27 6.87 -0.60
CA ARG A 30 16.21 5.72 -0.65
C ARG A 30 15.65 4.45 -0.02
N GLY A 31 14.68 4.55 0.87
CA GLY A 31 14.13 3.41 1.58
C GLY A 31 12.95 2.79 0.84
N GLY A 32 13.08 1.53 0.44
CA GLY A 32 11.97 0.76 -0.11
C GLY A 32 11.56 1.07 -1.55
N GLN A 33 12.31 1.96 -2.23
CA GLN A 33 12.03 2.38 -3.62
C GLN A 33 12.96 1.74 -4.65
N GLU A 34 13.91 0.92 -4.20
CA GLU A 34 14.86 0.27 -5.08
C GLU A 34 14.14 -0.72 -6.01
N LEU A 35 14.74 -0.94 -7.18
CA LEU A 35 14.22 -1.93 -8.12
C LEU A 35 14.17 -3.31 -7.46
N ALA A 36 13.02 -3.96 -7.55
CA ALA A 36 12.88 -5.37 -7.23
C ALA A 36 12.58 -6.18 -8.49
N GLU A 37 13.08 -7.40 -8.53
CA GLU A 37 12.75 -8.32 -9.60
C GLU A 37 11.25 -8.66 -9.52
N PRO A 38 10.47 -8.48 -10.61
CA PRO A 38 9.09 -8.91 -10.65
C PRO A 38 9.01 -10.42 -10.81
N PHE A 39 8.03 -11.05 -10.18
CA PHE A 39 7.87 -12.51 -10.21
C PHE A 39 6.41 -12.93 -10.03
N ARG A 40 6.10 -14.15 -10.45
CA ARG A 40 4.82 -14.79 -10.17
C ARG A 40 4.81 -15.31 -8.73
N ILE A 41 3.75 -15.00 -7.99
CA ILE A 41 3.51 -15.52 -6.63
C ILE A 41 2.77 -16.86 -6.74
N ALA A 42 1.59 -16.87 -7.34
CA ALA A 42 0.78 -18.06 -7.59
C ALA A 42 -0.25 -17.77 -8.68
N GLY A 43 -0.55 -18.73 -9.52
CA GLY A 43 -1.56 -18.58 -10.57
C GLY A 43 -1.37 -17.29 -11.39
N ASN A 44 -2.34 -16.42 -11.33
CA ASN A 44 -2.38 -15.13 -12.02
C ASN A 44 -2.03 -13.92 -11.12
N LEU A 45 -1.41 -14.14 -9.96
CA LEU A 45 -0.94 -13.11 -9.04
C LEU A 45 0.58 -12.92 -9.19
N TYR A 46 0.99 -11.66 -9.41
CA TYR A 46 2.39 -11.27 -9.59
C TYR A 46 2.78 -10.12 -8.68
N TYR A 47 4.03 -10.14 -8.21
CA TYR A 47 4.68 -9.00 -7.59
C TYR A 47 5.29 -8.09 -8.66
N VAL A 48 4.97 -6.80 -8.61
CA VAL A 48 5.48 -5.80 -9.56
C VAL A 48 6.02 -4.54 -8.85
N GLY A 49 6.01 -4.53 -7.52
CA GLY A 49 6.41 -3.40 -6.68
C GLY A 49 7.92 -3.19 -6.57
N ALA A 50 8.29 -2.24 -5.73
CA ALA A 50 9.67 -1.92 -5.37
C ALA A 50 10.22 -2.85 -4.27
N SER A 51 11.38 -2.53 -3.70
CA SER A 51 12.05 -3.40 -2.69
C SER A 51 11.21 -3.55 -1.41
N ASP A 52 10.47 -2.51 -0.99
CA ASP A 52 9.57 -2.55 0.18
C ASP A 52 8.14 -2.09 -0.12
N ALA A 53 7.93 -1.02 -0.90
CA ALA A 53 6.60 -0.62 -1.33
C ALA A 53 6.03 -1.67 -2.29
N SER A 54 5.10 -2.48 -1.79
CA SER A 54 4.50 -3.56 -2.57
C SER A 54 3.55 -3.00 -3.63
N ALA A 55 3.49 -3.65 -4.77
CA ALA A 55 2.44 -3.53 -5.76
C ALA A 55 2.21 -4.89 -6.41
N PHE A 56 0.97 -5.18 -6.74
CA PHE A 56 0.59 -6.50 -7.26
C PHE A 56 -0.18 -6.33 -8.58
N LEU A 57 0.07 -7.25 -9.50
CA LEU A 57 -0.68 -7.41 -10.73
C LEU A 57 -1.49 -8.70 -10.65
N ILE A 58 -2.80 -8.60 -10.85
CA ILE A 58 -3.70 -9.75 -10.96
C ILE A 58 -4.22 -9.78 -12.40
N THR A 59 -3.86 -10.83 -13.13
CA THR A 59 -4.15 -10.92 -14.57
C THR A 59 -5.42 -11.69 -14.84
N GLY A 60 -6.20 -11.24 -15.84
CA GLY A 60 -7.42 -11.91 -16.31
C GLY A 60 -7.61 -11.76 -17.80
N PRO A 61 -8.52 -12.55 -18.40
CA PRO A 61 -8.77 -12.53 -19.85
C PRO A 61 -9.44 -11.22 -20.33
N GLU A 62 -10.19 -10.53 -19.48
CA GLU A 62 -10.85 -9.26 -19.79
C GLU A 62 -10.00 -8.04 -19.42
N GLY A 63 -8.81 -8.26 -18.89
CA GLY A 63 -7.88 -7.24 -18.46
C GLY A 63 -7.31 -7.54 -17.09
N HIS A 64 -6.54 -6.60 -16.56
CA HIS A 64 -5.76 -6.77 -15.35
C HIS A 64 -6.16 -5.78 -14.27
N ILE A 65 -5.93 -6.17 -13.02
CA ILE A 65 -6.07 -5.32 -11.84
C ILE A 65 -4.67 -5.03 -11.30
N VAL A 66 -4.38 -3.77 -11.00
CA VAL A 66 -3.18 -3.39 -10.22
C VAL A 66 -3.63 -2.96 -8.83
N LEU A 67 -3.06 -3.58 -7.82
CA LEU A 67 -3.24 -3.22 -6.41
C LEU A 67 -1.97 -2.53 -5.92
N ASP A 68 -2.12 -1.27 -5.52
CA ASP A 68 -1.09 -0.30 -5.18
C ASP A 68 -0.19 0.14 -6.35
N GLY A 69 0.26 1.38 -6.29
CA GLY A 69 1.05 2.05 -7.31
C GLY A 69 2.43 2.50 -6.84
N GLY A 70 2.77 2.20 -5.58
CA GLY A 70 4.03 2.65 -4.99
C GLY A 70 4.12 4.19 -4.91
N TYR A 71 5.34 4.68 -4.78
CA TYR A 71 5.63 6.12 -4.81
C TYR A 71 5.41 6.72 -6.20
N PRO A 72 5.24 8.05 -6.33
CA PRO A 72 5.21 8.70 -7.63
C PRO A 72 6.45 8.39 -8.49
N THR A 73 7.60 8.22 -7.84
CA THR A 73 8.89 7.90 -8.48
C THR A 73 9.03 6.45 -8.92
N THR A 74 8.24 5.51 -8.37
CA THR A 74 8.31 4.07 -8.71
C THR A 74 7.27 3.63 -9.73
N ALA A 75 6.35 4.49 -10.15
CA ALA A 75 5.31 4.14 -11.12
C ALA A 75 5.88 3.60 -12.45
N SER A 76 6.94 4.25 -12.99
CA SER A 76 7.60 3.77 -14.20
C SER A 76 8.26 2.40 -14.02
N MET A 77 8.79 2.13 -12.83
CA MET A 77 9.37 0.84 -12.46
C MET A 77 8.28 -0.25 -12.43
N ILE A 78 7.11 0.04 -11.84
CA ILE A 78 5.97 -0.89 -11.81
C ILE A 78 5.52 -1.22 -13.23
N MET A 79 5.37 -0.21 -14.10
CA MET A 79 5.01 -0.43 -15.49
C MET A 79 6.08 -1.25 -16.26
N ALA A 80 7.36 -1.00 -16.00
CA ALA A 80 8.44 -1.80 -16.57
C ALA A 80 8.42 -3.24 -16.06
N SER A 81 8.09 -3.48 -14.78
CA SER A 81 7.91 -4.80 -14.19
C SER A 81 6.75 -5.56 -14.85
N ILE A 82 5.62 -4.90 -15.10
CA ILE A 82 4.48 -5.45 -15.85
C ILE A 82 4.91 -5.88 -17.25
N ALA A 83 5.64 -5.01 -17.96
CA ALA A 83 6.16 -5.31 -19.30
C ALA A 83 7.18 -6.48 -19.29
N LYS A 84 8.07 -6.54 -18.30
CA LYS A 84 9.05 -7.61 -18.14
C LYS A 84 8.39 -8.98 -17.93
N LEU A 85 7.22 -9.02 -17.29
CA LEU A 85 6.41 -10.24 -17.13
C LEU A 85 5.63 -10.61 -18.41
N GLY A 86 5.73 -9.82 -19.48
CA GLY A 86 5.06 -10.07 -20.75
C GLY A 86 3.65 -9.49 -20.86
N PHE A 87 3.25 -8.62 -19.91
CA PHE A 87 1.94 -7.96 -19.93
C PHE A 87 2.04 -6.52 -20.42
N ASN A 88 0.92 -5.99 -20.91
CA ASN A 88 0.85 -4.61 -21.35
C ASN A 88 0.09 -3.75 -20.32
N VAL A 89 0.66 -2.61 -19.95
CA VAL A 89 -0.03 -1.67 -19.04
C VAL A 89 -1.39 -1.20 -19.58
N LYS A 90 -1.58 -1.19 -20.90
CA LYS A 90 -2.87 -0.86 -21.55
C LYS A 90 -3.98 -1.88 -21.26
N ASP A 91 -3.61 -3.08 -20.83
CA ASP A 91 -4.55 -4.13 -20.44
C ASP A 91 -4.94 -4.04 -18.96
N VAL A 92 -4.33 -3.15 -18.19
CA VAL A 92 -4.80 -2.80 -16.85
C VAL A 92 -6.10 -2.00 -17.00
N LYS A 93 -7.17 -2.49 -16.37
CA LYS A 93 -8.53 -1.90 -16.42
C LYS A 93 -8.98 -1.36 -15.07
N VAL A 94 -8.45 -1.91 -13.98
CA VAL A 94 -8.82 -1.53 -12.63
C VAL A 94 -7.57 -1.24 -11.81
N LEU A 95 -7.61 -0.13 -11.08
CA LEU A 95 -6.63 0.24 -10.07
C LEU A 95 -7.30 0.22 -8.70
N LEU A 96 -6.66 -0.44 -7.76
CA LEU A 96 -7.07 -0.52 -6.36
C LEU A 96 -5.93 0.01 -5.47
N ASN A 97 -6.26 0.41 -4.25
CA ASN A 97 -5.25 0.77 -3.27
C ASN A 97 -5.51 0.10 -1.92
N SER A 98 -4.44 -0.15 -1.18
CA SER A 98 -4.52 -0.55 0.22
C SER A 98 -4.79 0.66 1.10
N GLU A 99 -4.09 1.77 0.86
CA GLU A 99 -4.20 3.01 1.61
C GLU A 99 -3.72 4.23 0.81
N PRO A 100 -4.13 5.46 1.19
CA PRO A 100 -3.86 6.64 0.37
C PRO A 100 -2.48 7.27 0.62
N HIS A 101 -1.57 6.63 1.36
CA HIS A 101 -0.23 7.17 1.58
C HIS A 101 0.62 7.19 0.30
N PRO A 102 1.62 8.11 0.20
CA PRO A 102 2.40 8.29 -1.02
C PRO A 102 3.17 7.06 -1.49
N ASP A 103 3.56 6.17 -0.59
CA ASP A 103 4.30 4.93 -0.87
C ASP A 103 3.44 3.79 -1.40
N HIS A 104 2.12 3.93 -1.33
CA HIS A 104 1.16 2.94 -1.84
C HIS A 104 0.34 3.51 -3.00
N ALA A 105 -0.17 4.72 -2.85
CA ALA A 105 -1.05 5.33 -3.84
C ALA A 105 -0.34 6.30 -4.80
N GLY A 106 0.85 6.79 -4.44
CA GLY A 106 1.48 7.92 -5.13
C GLY A 106 1.69 7.75 -6.63
N GLY A 107 1.95 6.52 -7.07
CA GLY A 107 2.16 6.21 -8.49
C GLY A 107 0.88 5.86 -9.26
N LEU A 108 -0.26 5.65 -8.58
CA LEU A 108 -1.50 5.21 -9.23
C LEU A 108 -1.97 6.18 -10.31
N GLY A 109 -1.84 7.50 -10.11
CA GLY A 109 -2.24 8.49 -11.11
C GLY A 109 -1.43 8.41 -12.41
N VAL A 110 -0.14 8.08 -12.33
CA VAL A 110 0.71 7.86 -13.50
C VAL A 110 0.30 6.58 -14.23
N ILE A 111 0.04 5.51 -13.48
CA ILE A 111 -0.43 4.23 -14.04
C ILE A 111 -1.83 4.42 -14.67
N GLN A 112 -2.73 5.17 -14.01
CA GLN A 112 -4.06 5.52 -14.55
C GLN A 112 -3.96 6.23 -15.89
N GLN A 113 -3.10 7.24 -15.99
CA GLN A 113 -2.89 7.98 -17.25
C GLN A 113 -2.31 7.07 -18.34
N ALA A 114 -1.38 6.18 -17.98
CA ALA A 114 -0.74 5.28 -18.93
C ALA A 114 -1.68 4.18 -19.42
N SER A 115 -2.51 3.61 -18.56
CA SER A 115 -3.40 2.48 -18.87
C SER A 115 -4.77 2.92 -19.40
N GLY A 116 -5.32 4.01 -18.86
CA GLY A 116 -6.73 4.39 -19.00
C GLY A 116 -7.65 3.65 -18.03
N ALA A 117 -7.08 2.99 -17.00
CA ALA A 117 -7.81 2.21 -16.03
C ALA A 117 -8.70 3.06 -15.09
N GLU A 118 -9.76 2.46 -14.57
CA GLU A 118 -10.62 3.05 -13.55
C GLU A 118 -10.02 2.86 -12.16
N LEU A 119 -9.97 3.94 -11.37
CA LEU A 119 -9.49 3.93 -9.99
C LEU A 119 -10.67 3.77 -9.03
N TRP A 120 -10.61 2.71 -8.23
CA TRP A 120 -11.56 2.40 -7.17
C TRP A 120 -10.93 2.64 -5.80
N ALA A 121 -11.62 3.32 -4.91
CA ALA A 121 -11.14 3.61 -3.56
C ALA A 121 -12.26 3.56 -2.53
N SER A 122 -11.91 3.30 -1.26
CA SER A 122 -12.86 3.49 -0.16
C SER A 122 -13.26 4.95 -0.03
N GLU A 123 -14.40 5.24 0.60
CA GLU A 123 -14.89 6.63 0.78
C GLU A 123 -13.82 7.54 1.40
N ALA A 124 -13.12 7.06 2.44
CA ALA A 124 -12.11 7.86 3.13
C ALA A 124 -10.84 8.02 2.27
N SER A 125 -10.35 6.95 1.63
CA SER A 125 -9.19 7.04 0.74
C SER A 125 -9.46 7.94 -0.48
N ALA A 126 -10.68 7.92 -1.02
CA ALA A 126 -11.04 8.71 -2.19
C ALA A 126 -10.84 10.23 -1.97
N VAL A 127 -11.11 10.72 -0.76
CA VAL A 127 -10.90 12.14 -0.41
C VAL A 127 -9.41 12.50 -0.47
N THR A 128 -8.57 11.67 0.13
CA THR A 128 -7.12 11.87 0.17
C THR A 128 -6.48 11.73 -1.22
N LEU A 129 -6.91 10.74 -2.01
CA LEU A 129 -6.43 10.54 -3.40
C LEU A 129 -6.78 11.72 -4.31
N ALA A 130 -8.03 12.19 -4.23
CA ALA A 130 -8.50 13.33 -5.04
C ALA A 130 -7.84 14.66 -4.65
N SER A 131 -7.38 14.78 -3.40
CA SER A 131 -6.67 15.98 -2.92
C SER A 131 -5.15 15.95 -3.18
N GLY A 132 -4.59 14.79 -3.60
CA GLY A 132 -3.16 14.62 -3.82
C GLY A 132 -2.37 14.31 -2.56
N GLY A 133 -3.00 13.61 -1.60
CA GLY A 133 -2.37 13.17 -0.35
C GLY A 133 -2.70 14.03 0.88
N ASP A 134 -3.62 15.01 0.76
CA ASP A 134 -4.10 15.74 1.93
C ASP A 134 -5.14 14.89 2.68
N ASP A 135 -4.67 14.13 3.65
CA ASP A 135 -5.52 13.32 4.52
C ASP A 135 -6.19 14.21 5.57
N PRO A 136 -7.54 14.31 5.60
CA PRO A 136 -8.27 15.10 6.61
C PRO A 136 -7.96 14.69 8.05
N ASP A 137 -7.64 13.43 8.30
CA ASP A 137 -7.28 12.90 9.62
C ASP A 137 -5.77 13.06 9.91
N GLY A 138 -4.98 13.53 8.94
CA GLY A 138 -3.53 13.64 9.04
C GLY A 138 -3.06 14.76 9.97
N PHE A 139 -1.83 14.63 10.46
CA PHE A 139 -1.18 15.64 11.31
C PHE A 139 -1.03 16.97 10.56
N LEU A 140 -1.60 18.06 11.11
CA LEU A 140 -1.70 19.35 10.45
C LEU A 140 -0.40 19.90 9.82
N PRO A 141 0.79 19.81 10.47
CA PRO A 141 2.03 20.23 9.85
C PRO A 141 2.39 19.45 8.58
N LEU A 142 2.10 18.14 8.52
CA LEU A 142 2.32 17.33 7.31
C LEU A 142 1.34 17.72 6.21
N ARG A 143 0.08 17.98 6.55
CA ARG A 143 -0.94 18.49 5.62
C ARG A 143 -0.53 19.83 5.04
N ALA A 144 0.01 20.73 5.86
CA ALA A 144 0.54 22.01 5.39
C ALA A 144 1.67 21.84 4.36
N LEU A 145 2.53 20.83 4.53
CA LEU A 145 3.57 20.52 3.53
C LEU A 145 2.97 19.95 2.22
N VAL A 146 1.85 19.24 2.29
CA VAL A 146 1.10 18.83 1.08
C VAL A 146 0.53 20.05 0.37
N TRP A 147 -0.10 20.99 1.09
CA TRP A 147 -0.66 22.23 0.52
C TRP A 147 0.41 23.12 -0.12
N LEU A 148 1.62 23.10 0.43
CA LEU A 148 2.78 23.81 -0.12
C LEU A 148 3.46 23.08 -1.28
N GLY A 149 2.98 21.88 -1.67
CA GLY A 149 3.57 21.07 -2.73
C GLY A 149 4.92 20.44 -2.40
N VAL A 150 5.29 20.42 -1.12
CA VAL A 150 6.55 19.77 -0.64
C VAL A 150 6.38 18.27 -0.47
N LEU A 151 5.22 17.85 0.00
CA LEU A 151 4.79 16.46 0.14
C LEU A 151 3.59 16.19 -0.75
N GLY A 152 3.19 14.92 -0.82
CA GLY A 152 2.02 14.49 -1.58
C GLY A 152 2.39 13.93 -2.95
N TYR A 153 1.39 13.83 -3.80
CA TYR A 153 1.46 13.25 -5.13
C TYR A 153 0.44 13.95 -6.06
N PRO A 154 0.48 13.73 -7.39
CA PRO A 154 -0.51 14.31 -8.29
C PRO A 154 -1.93 13.88 -7.92
N LYS A 155 -2.87 14.84 -7.92
CA LYS A 155 -4.29 14.57 -7.70
C LYS A 155 -4.79 13.53 -8.69
N MET A 156 -5.61 12.60 -8.21
CA MET A 156 -6.13 11.49 -9.01
C MET A 156 -7.62 11.62 -9.23
N ARG A 157 -8.09 11.13 -10.37
CA ARG A 157 -9.49 10.92 -10.60
C ARG A 157 -9.91 9.59 -9.99
N VAL A 158 -10.71 9.62 -8.93
CA VAL A 158 -11.36 8.43 -8.37
C VAL A 158 -12.65 8.21 -9.16
N ASP A 159 -12.70 7.12 -9.92
CA ASP A 159 -13.84 6.82 -10.79
C ASP A 159 -14.98 6.18 -9.99
N HIS A 160 -14.66 5.31 -9.05
CA HIS A 160 -15.62 4.58 -8.24
C HIS A 160 -15.25 4.58 -6.76
N ARG A 161 -16.28 4.50 -5.92
CA ARG A 161 -16.13 4.34 -4.48
C ARG A 161 -16.79 3.05 -4.04
N PHE A 162 -16.19 2.38 -3.09
CA PHE A 162 -16.70 1.13 -2.53
C PHE A 162 -16.84 1.23 -0.99
N GLN A 163 -17.64 0.32 -0.46
CA GLN A 163 -17.86 0.13 0.97
C GLN A 163 -17.28 -1.21 1.45
N ASP A 164 -17.29 -1.40 2.77
CA ASP A 164 -16.86 -2.65 3.39
C ASP A 164 -17.71 -3.83 2.90
N GLY A 165 -17.06 -4.89 2.42
CA GLY A 165 -17.70 -6.07 1.87
C GLY A 165 -18.02 -6.02 0.37
N ASP A 166 -17.83 -4.87 -0.29
CA ASP A 166 -18.03 -4.79 -1.73
C ASP A 166 -17.00 -5.65 -2.49
N THR A 167 -17.45 -6.26 -3.59
CA THR A 167 -16.59 -7.06 -4.45
C THR A 167 -16.43 -6.40 -5.82
N ILE A 168 -15.20 -6.01 -6.13
CA ILE A 168 -14.82 -5.45 -7.43
C ILE A 168 -14.57 -6.61 -8.41
N ARG A 169 -15.21 -6.56 -9.56
CA ARG A 169 -15.15 -7.62 -10.57
C ARG A 169 -14.59 -7.12 -11.90
N LEU A 170 -13.76 -7.96 -12.51
CA LEU A 170 -13.29 -7.78 -13.88
C LEU A 170 -13.25 -9.16 -14.55
N GLY A 171 -14.30 -9.49 -15.31
CA GLY A 171 -14.49 -10.86 -15.81
C GLY A 171 -14.51 -11.88 -14.67
N PRO A 172 -13.65 -12.90 -14.71
CA PRO A 172 -13.57 -13.92 -13.64
C PRO A 172 -12.86 -13.43 -12.38
N LEU A 173 -12.16 -12.28 -12.43
CA LEU A 173 -11.49 -11.71 -11.26
C LEU A 173 -12.52 -11.11 -10.30
N ALA A 174 -12.40 -11.41 -9.02
CA ALA A 174 -13.26 -10.90 -7.97
C ALA A 174 -12.43 -10.64 -6.70
N LEU A 175 -12.29 -9.38 -6.33
CA LEU A 175 -11.59 -8.95 -5.13
C LEU A 175 -12.58 -8.31 -4.15
N THR A 176 -12.69 -8.85 -2.94
CA THR A 176 -13.58 -8.32 -1.90
C THR A 176 -12.80 -7.36 -1.02
N ALA A 177 -13.35 -6.17 -0.85
CA ALA A 177 -12.81 -5.11 -0.01
C ALA A 177 -13.20 -5.33 1.45
N HIS A 178 -12.24 -5.27 2.35
CA HIS A 178 -12.43 -5.24 3.80
C HIS A 178 -11.84 -3.94 4.33
N ILE A 179 -12.68 -3.04 4.82
CA ILE A 179 -12.20 -1.80 5.43
C ILE A 179 -11.56 -2.13 6.77
N THR A 180 -10.24 -2.19 6.77
CA THR A 180 -9.41 -2.50 7.93
C THR A 180 -8.70 -1.24 8.43
N GLY A 181 -9.48 -0.23 8.77
CA GLY A 181 -9.00 1.06 9.29
C GLY A 181 -8.10 0.91 10.52
N GLY A 182 -7.31 1.94 10.78
CA GLY A 182 -6.39 2.01 11.90
C GLY A 182 -5.08 2.67 11.53
N HIS A 183 -4.40 2.23 10.49
CA HIS A 183 -3.25 2.94 9.94
C HIS A 183 -3.71 4.24 9.27
N THR A 184 -4.67 4.15 8.37
CA THR A 184 -5.52 5.24 7.92
C THR A 184 -6.99 4.86 8.09
N ARG A 185 -7.91 5.81 8.06
CA ARG A 185 -9.36 5.53 8.11
C ARG A 185 -9.81 4.70 6.90
N GLY A 186 -9.22 4.94 5.73
CA GLY A 186 -9.56 4.26 4.49
C GLY A 186 -8.75 3.02 4.16
N CYS A 187 -7.93 2.54 5.10
CA CYS A 187 -7.12 1.33 4.94
C CYS A 187 -8.01 0.16 4.54
N THR A 188 -7.68 -0.50 3.44
CA THR A 188 -8.47 -1.57 2.84
C THR A 188 -7.61 -2.81 2.63
N SER A 189 -8.00 -3.91 3.23
CA SER A 189 -7.46 -5.22 2.93
C SER A 189 -8.31 -5.90 1.87
N TRP A 190 -7.69 -6.71 1.02
CA TRP A 190 -8.36 -7.37 -0.09
C TRP A 190 -8.29 -8.88 0.05
N SER A 191 -9.41 -9.58 -0.13
CA SER A 191 -9.44 -11.04 -0.24
C SER A 191 -9.91 -11.46 -1.61
N PHE A 192 -9.26 -12.48 -2.18
CA PHE A 192 -9.57 -13.04 -3.49
C PHE A 192 -9.02 -14.45 -3.63
N GLN A 193 -9.37 -15.12 -4.71
CA GLN A 193 -8.86 -16.44 -5.03
C GLN A 193 -7.99 -16.39 -6.29
N VAL A 194 -6.95 -17.24 -6.30
CA VAL A 194 -6.15 -17.51 -7.50
C VAL A 194 -6.19 -19.01 -7.81
N HIS A 195 -6.15 -19.33 -9.10
CA HIS A 195 -6.09 -20.71 -9.57
C HIS A 195 -4.65 -21.03 -10.00
N ASP A 196 -4.05 -22.05 -9.40
CA ASP A 196 -2.69 -22.52 -9.71
C ASP A 196 -2.73 -24.00 -10.05
N GLY A 197 -2.87 -24.32 -11.33
CA GLY A 197 -3.24 -25.66 -11.79
C GLY A 197 -4.62 -26.06 -11.26
N ASP A 198 -4.70 -27.19 -10.59
CA ASP A 198 -5.94 -27.70 -9.98
C ASP A 198 -6.21 -27.13 -8.57
N ARG A 199 -5.31 -26.30 -8.04
CA ARG A 199 -5.46 -25.67 -6.72
C ARG A 199 -6.23 -24.35 -6.82
N VAL A 200 -7.13 -24.13 -5.87
CA VAL A 200 -7.74 -22.82 -5.60
C VAL A 200 -7.14 -22.33 -4.28
N LEU A 201 -6.42 -21.21 -4.34
CA LEU A 201 -5.73 -20.64 -3.18
C LEU A 201 -6.38 -19.32 -2.78
N ASN A 202 -6.70 -19.20 -1.49
CA ASN A 202 -7.23 -17.97 -0.92
C ASN A 202 -6.10 -17.00 -0.64
N VAL A 203 -6.20 -15.80 -1.15
CA VAL A 203 -5.21 -14.73 -0.99
C VAL A 203 -5.78 -13.61 -0.15
N VAL A 204 -5.01 -13.13 0.81
CA VAL A 204 -5.28 -11.91 1.55
C VAL A 204 -4.15 -10.92 1.33
N SER A 205 -4.46 -9.75 0.78
CA SER A 205 -3.57 -8.59 0.78
C SER A 205 -3.98 -7.70 1.96
N ALA A 206 -3.24 -7.80 3.07
CA ALA A 206 -3.54 -7.02 4.26
C ALA A 206 -3.00 -5.59 4.13
N CYS A 207 -3.82 -4.60 4.49
CA CYS A 207 -3.35 -3.23 4.70
C CYS A 207 -2.45 -3.15 5.94
N ASP A 208 -1.71 -2.06 6.09
CA ASP A 208 -0.83 -1.87 7.25
C ASP A 208 -1.65 -1.91 8.56
N LEU A 209 -1.15 -2.66 9.52
CA LEU A 209 -1.71 -2.78 10.87
C LEU A 209 -0.96 -1.90 11.88
N GLY A 210 0.07 -1.19 11.44
CA GLY A 210 0.81 -0.24 12.25
C GLY A 210 -0.02 1.01 12.55
N ARG A 211 0.18 1.57 13.76
CA ARG A 211 -0.37 2.87 14.12
C ARG A 211 0.66 3.95 13.82
N LEU A 212 0.29 5.01 13.13
CA LEU A 212 1.17 6.17 13.02
C LEU A 212 1.32 6.85 14.39
N ALA A 213 2.54 7.28 14.70
CA ALA A 213 2.91 7.91 15.98
C ALA A 213 2.02 9.11 16.38
N THR A 214 1.38 9.72 15.43
CA THR A 214 0.63 10.97 15.57
C THR A 214 -0.87 10.79 15.69
N GLY A 215 -1.40 9.68 16.22
CA GLY A 215 -2.82 9.44 16.50
C GLY A 215 -3.75 10.23 15.57
N GLN A 216 -4.20 9.66 14.47
CA GLN A 216 -4.80 10.46 13.39
C GLN A 216 -6.26 10.79 13.64
N TYR A 217 -7.03 9.88 14.23
CA TYR A 217 -8.46 10.09 14.45
C TYR A 217 -8.96 9.35 15.71
N PRO A 218 -10.06 9.81 16.31
CA PRO A 218 -10.51 9.31 17.61
C PRO A 218 -10.80 7.81 17.65
N GLU A 219 -11.36 7.25 16.57
CA GLU A 219 -11.77 5.85 16.48
C GLU A 219 -10.63 4.88 16.13
N GLN A 220 -9.43 5.38 15.82
CA GLN A 220 -8.27 4.62 15.31
C GLN A 220 -8.01 3.32 16.06
N LYS A 221 -8.00 3.37 17.42
CA LYS A 221 -7.76 2.20 18.26
C LYS A 221 -8.89 1.18 18.18
N ALA A 222 -10.13 1.63 18.05
CA ALA A 222 -11.31 0.77 17.89
C ALA A 222 -11.28 0.10 16.51
N ASP A 223 -10.92 0.84 15.48
CA ASP A 223 -10.77 0.35 14.12
C ASP A 223 -9.67 -0.71 14.02
N LEU A 224 -8.49 -0.49 14.59
CA LEU A 224 -7.44 -1.51 14.65
C LEU A 224 -7.92 -2.82 15.29
N LYS A 225 -8.63 -2.73 16.43
CA LYS A 225 -9.19 -3.91 17.08
C LYS A 225 -10.23 -4.63 16.22
N ARG A 226 -11.04 -3.88 15.46
CA ARG A 226 -11.97 -4.44 14.48
C ARG A 226 -11.19 -5.11 13.35
N SER A 227 -10.16 -4.46 12.82
CA SER A 227 -9.34 -4.96 11.72
C SER A 227 -8.66 -6.28 12.05
N PHE A 228 -8.12 -6.45 13.27
CA PHE A 228 -7.58 -7.74 13.72
C PHE A 228 -8.64 -8.85 13.71
N ARG A 229 -9.88 -8.56 14.15
CA ARG A 229 -10.95 -9.56 14.13
C ARG A 229 -11.39 -9.93 12.72
N VAL A 230 -11.51 -8.94 11.84
CA VAL A 230 -11.86 -9.16 10.42
C VAL A 230 -10.82 -10.03 9.76
N LEU A 231 -9.54 -9.63 9.85
CA LEU A 231 -8.45 -10.36 9.20
C LEU A 231 -8.33 -11.80 9.71
N ARG A 232 -8.43 -12.04 11.03
CA ARG A 232 -8.41 -13.41 11.58
C ARG A 232 -9.53 -14.32 11.07
N GLY A 233 -10.65 -13.74 10.65
CA GLY A 233 -11.79 -14.49 10.12
C GLY A 233 -11.69 -14.83 8.63
N LEU A 234 -10.72 -14.28 7.91
CA LEU A 234 -10.57 -14.52 6.48
C LEU A 234 -9.89 -15.87 6.20
N PRO A 235 -10.39 -16.67 5.26
CA PRO A 235 -9.66 -17.84 4.77
C PRO A 235 -8.39 -17.36 4.05
N VAL A 236 -7.26 -17.98 4.35
CA VAL A 236 -5.96 -17.58 3.80
C VAL A 236 -5.06 -18.79 3.59
N ASP A 237 -4.52 -18.91 2.39
CA ASP A 237 -3.41 -19.79 2.03
C ASP A 237 -2.16 -18.93 1.79
N ILE A 238 -2.32 -17.84 1.03
CA ILE A 238 -1.27 -16.88 0.70
C ILE A 238 -1.63 -15.52 1.28
N TRP A 239 -0.68 -14.89 1.93
CA TRP A 239 -0.84 -13.52 2.38
C TRP A 239 0.31 -12.62 1.92
N VAL A 240 -0.05 -11.37 1.67
CA VAL A 240 0.85 -10.30 1.32
C VAL A 240 0.42 -9.02 2.03
N THR A 241 1.29 -8.01 2.08
CA THR A 241 0.94 -6.69 2.60
C THR A 241 1.49 -5.59 1.70
N CYS A 242 1.04 -4.38 1.94
CA CYS A 242 1.53 -3.17 1.28
C CYS A 242 3.04 -2.92 1.50
N HIS A 243 3.67 -3.51 2.52
CA HIS A 243 5.12 -3.49 2.74
C HIS A 243 5.74 -4.88 2.60
N ALA A 244 6.69 -5.02 1.68
CA ALA A 244 7.33 -6.28 1.32
C ALA A 244 8.09 -6.95 2.48
N ARG A 245 8.64 -6.15 3.40
CA ARG A 245 9.35 -6.64 4.59
C ARG A 245 8.46 -7.46 5.53
N TRP A 246 7.20 -7.10 5.67
CA TRP A 246 6.30 -7.73 6.64
C TRP A 246 5.94 -9.17 6.27
N TRP A 247 5.71 -9.45 4.99
CA TRP A 247 5.39 -10.81 4.53
C TRP A 247 6.60 -11.61 4.03
N GLY A 248 7.82 -11.07 4.20
CA GLY A 248 9.05 -11.76 3.88
C GLY A 248 9.28 -11.98 2.39
N ARG A 249 8.84 -11.04 1.52
CA ARG A 249 8.90 -11.13 0.05
C ARG A 249 10.23 -11.69 -0.46
N TYR A 250 11.36 -11.09 -0.05
CA TYR A 250 12.68 -11.49 -0.56
C TYR A 250 13.02 -12.94 -0.20
N ARG A 251 12.78 -13.33 1.06
CA ARG A 251 13.03 -14.71 1.52
C ARG A 251 12.17 -15.71 0.77
N LYS A 252 10.87 -15.43 0.59
CA LYS A 252 9.95 -16.30 -0.13
C LYS A 252 10.30 -16.39 -1.62
N PHE A 253 10.65 -15.27 -2.24
CA PHE A 253 11.12 -15.23 -3.63
C PHE A 253 12.38 -16.07 -3.85
N VAL A 254 13.40 -15.95 -3.00
CA VAL A 254 14.62 -16.75 -3.11
C VAL A 254 14.31 -18.24 -2.91
N ALA A 255 13.47 -18.58 -1.94
CA ALA A 255 13.08 -19.96 -1.69
C ALA A 255 12.29 -20.57 -2.87
N SER A 256 11.43 -19.78 -3.53
CA SER A 256 10.64 -20.26 -4.67
C SER A 256 11.51 -20.67 -5.88
N ALA A 257 12.67 -20.03 -6.05
CA ALA A 257 13.58 -20.35 -7.16
C ALA A 257 14.20 -21.76 -7.08
N THR A 258 14.24 -22.36 -5.89
CA THR A 258 14.83 -23.69 -5.64
C THR A 258 13.82 -24.71 -5.13
N ALA A 259 12.58 -24.30 -4.83
CA ALA A 259 11.54 -25.20 -4.37
C ALA A 259 11.06 -26.13 -5.51
N LYS A 260 10.69 -27.35 -5.16
CA LYS A 260 10.07 -28.30 -6.10
C LYS A 260 8.75 -27.76 -6.64
N ASP A 261 7.97 -27.11 -5.79
CA ASP A 261 6.81 -26.31 -6.15
C ASP A 261 7.12 -24.84 -5.84
N PRO A 262 7.28 -23.99 -6.87
CA PRO A 262 7.61 -22.57 -6.67
C PRO A 262 6.58 -21.77 -5.86
N VAL A 263 5.35 -22.26 -5.71
CA VAL A 263 4.28 -21.60 -4.98
C VAL A 263 4.34 -21.91 -3.48
N GLU A 264 4.87 -23.08 -3.10
CA GLU A 264 4.91 -23.56 -1.71
C GLU A 264 5.48 -22.54 -0.70
N PRO A 265 6.57 -21.80 -0.99
CA PRO A 265 7.11 -20.81 -0.06
C PRO A 265 6.18 -19.63 0.23
N PHE A 266 5.14 -19.41 -0.61
CA PHE A 266 4.16 -18.35 -0.42
C PHE A 266 2.94 -18.81 0.39
N ILE A 267 2.70 -20.13 0.50
CA ILE A 267 1.64 -20.70 1.34
C ILE A 267 2.10 -20.62 2.79
N ASP A 268 1.52 -19.68 3.57
CA ASP A 268 2.05 -19.34 4.89
C ASP A 268 0.93 -18.79 5.81
N PRO A 269 -0.11 -19.57 6.09
CA PRO A 269 -1.20 -19.15 6.97
C PRO A 269 -0.73 -18.88 8.41
N ASP A 270 0.28 -19.59 8.90
CA ASP A 270 0.84 -19.38 10.23
C ASP A 270 1.57 -18.04 10.34
N GLY A 271 2.33 -17.67 9.29
CA GLY A 271 2.97 -16.36 9.20
C GLY A 271 1.94 -15.22 9.16
N TYR A 272 0.79 -15.42 8.53
CA TYR A 272 -0.32 -14.48 8.55
C TYR A 272 -0.87 -14.25 9.97
N GLN A 273 -1.13 -15.33 10.71
CA GLN A 273 -1.61 -15.20 12.09
C GLN A 273 -0.56 -14.54 12.98
N ALA A 274 0.72 -14.91 12.83
CA ALA A 274 1.82 -14.30 13.57
C ALA A 274 1.97 -12.79 13.28
N TYR A 275 1.74 -12.34 12.04
CA TYR A 275 1.73 -10.92 11.68
C TYR A 275 0.63 -10.17 12.44
N ILE A 276 -0.60 -10.69 12.45
CA ILE A 276 -1.72 -10.08 13.16
C ILE A 276 -1.47 -10.06 14.67
N ASP A 277 -0.97 -11.18 15.24
CA ASP A 277 -0.68 -11.31 16.67
C ASP A 277 0.39 -10.31 17.12
N SER A 278 1.44 -10.11 16.31
CA SER A 278 2.48 -9.13 16.58
C SER A 278 1.92 -7.71 16.63
N ALA A 279 1.13 -7.33 15.62
CA ALA A 279 0.52 -6.00 15.55
C ALA A 279 -0.45 -5.75 16.73
N GLU A 280 -1.25 -6.77 17.09
CA GLU A 280 -2.16 -6.66 18.24
C GLU A 280 -1.40 -6.57 19.57
N ALA A 281 -0.29 -7.30 19.74
CA ALA A 281 0.56 -7.24 20.93
C ALA A 281 1.22 -5.85 21.06
N GLU A 282 1.67 -5.26 19.95
CA GLU A 282 2.21 -3.90 19.93
C GLU A 282 1.16 -2.86 20.33
N LEU A 283 -0.07 -2.99 19.81
CA LEU A 283 -1.18 -2.12 20.22
C LEU A 283 -1.48 -2.23 21.72
N ARG A 284 -1.49 -3.45 22.28
CA ARG A 284 -1.73 -3.69 23.71
C ARG A 284 -0.61 -3.12 24.60
N SER A 285 0.62 -3.23 24.16
CA SER A 285 1.80 -2.72 24.91
C SER A 285 1.99 -1.20 24.81
N GLY A 286 1.18 -0.51 23.99
CA GLY A 286 1.35 0.91 23.73
C GLY A 286 2.58 1.24 22.88
N ARG A 287 3.24 0.24 22.28
CA ARG A 287 4.42 0.41 21.42
C ARG A 287 4.09 0.69 19.95
N LEU A 288 2.84 0.49 19.53
CA LEU A 288 2.36 1.03 18.27
C LEU A 288 2.28 2.56 18.37
N HIS A 289 3.34 3.19 17.95
CA HIS A 289 3.46 4.64 17.85
C HIS A 289 3.27 5.06 16.41
#